data_13ce382d4c620f338a5e75d0fb1c1082
#
_entry.id   13ce382d4c620f338a5e75d0fb1c1082
#
_cell.length_a   1.000
_cell.length_b   1.000
_cell.length_c   1.000
_cell.angle_alpha   90.00
_cell.angle_beta   90.00
_cell.angle_gamma   90.00
#
_symmetry.space_group_name_H-M   'P 1'
#
loop_
_entity.id
_entity.type
_entity.pdbx_description
1 polymer ?
#
loop_
_entity_poly.entity_id
_entity_poly.type
_entity_poly.pdbx_seq_one_letter_code
_entity_poly.pdbx_strand_id
1 'polypeptide(L)'
;MNWESLINIYASTGKPVTQQRKANEFKHSRWDRLRKLEVDQTTGTDFLDLMHQGGQMTQIYLSAIQQLALDIGARTHVVLPRKMWPKIHKVTKRAITENEHRTLCLNMQSRSWKTFLQILWETGAAQSDAASFRIEKLTGDILEYNRMKTGRRAAQRISKQLQRMLASVAAQRTQGYFLPMLERTCAKDRASMFRRACLRCNIIGVTLHSYRYAWAERAFSEGMPERLAMIALGHNSAAIHRVYAKGANVVAPCLSDCENVEEN
;
A
#
# COMPACT_ATOMS: atom_id res chain seq x y z
N MET A 1 -7.95 -13.51 -33.97
CA MET A 1 -8.40 -12.78 -32.74
C MET A 1 -7.50 -11.59 -32.52
N ASN A 2 -8.07 -10.41 -32.33
CA ASN A 2 -7.30 -9.19 -32.06
C ASN A 2 -7.10 -8.93 -30.57
N TRP A 3 -6.18 -8.05 -30.23
CA TRP A 3 -5.90 -7.68 -28.84
C TRP A 3 -7.06 -6.97 -28.15
N GLU A 4 -7.96 -6.30 -28.88
CA GLU A 4 -9.12 -5.66 -28.29
C GLU A 4 -10.06 -6.68 -27.62
N SER A 5 -10.26 -7.84 -28.25
CA SER A 5 -11.04 -8.93 -27.66
C SER A 5 -10.42 -9.45 -26.37
N LEU A 6 -9.08 -9.64 -26.34
CA LEU A 6 -8.36 -10.06 -25.13
C LEU A 6 -8.40 -9.01 -24.02
N ILE A 7 -8.24 -7.73 -24.36
CA ILE A 7 -8.34 -6.61 -23.43
C ILE A 7 -9.73 -6.59 -22.77
N ASN A 8 -10.79 -6.77 -23.56
CA ASN A 8 -12.16 -6.79 -23.06
C ASN A 8 -12.40 -7.97 -22.11
N ILE A 9 -11.95 -9.16 -22.47
CA ILE A 9 -12.01 -10.36 -21.59
C ILE A 9 -11.25 -10.07 -20.28
N TYR A 10 -10.01 -9.60 -20.37
CA TYR A 10 -9.20 -9.32 -19.19
C TYR A 10 -9.78 -8.19 -18.32
N ALA A 11 -10.29 -7.13 -18.94
CA ALA A 11 -10.85 -5.98 -18.22
C ALA A 11 -12.12 -6.37 -17.42
N SER A 12 -12.89 -7.35 -17.88
CA SER A 12 -14.08 -7.83 -17.19
C SER A 12 -13.79 -8.72 -15.96
N THR A 13 -12.55 -9.17 -15.78
CA THR A 13 -12.19 -10.06 -14.66
C THR A 13 -11.82 -9.32 -13.37
N GLY A 14 -12.14 -9.95 -12.23
CA GLY A 14 -11.76 -9.46 -10.90
C GLY A 14 -12.82 -8.59 -10.22
N LYS A 15 -12.49 -8.02 -9.08
CA LYS A 15 -13.39 -7.16 -8.29
C LYS A 15 -13.70 -5.85 -9.05
N PRO A 16 -14.87 -5.21 -8.82
CA PRO A 16 -15.28 -3.99 -9.53
C PRO A 16 -14.22 -2.88 -9.54
N VAL A 17 -13.55 -2.64 -8.41
CA VAL A 17 -12.46 -1.65 -8.30
C VAL A 17 -11.26 -2.02 -9.20
N THR A 18 -10.98 -3.30 -9.37
CA THR A 18 -9.91 -3.78 -10.25
C THR A 18 -10.30 -3.64 -11.72
N GLN A 19 -11.54 -3.98 -12.06
CA GLN A 19 -12.09 -3.78 -13.40
C GLN A 19 -12.01 -2.29 -13.81
N GLN A 20 -12.42 -1.38 -12.92
CA GLN A 20 -12.35 0.06 -13.17
C GLN A 20 -10.90 0.54 -13.41
N ARG A 21 -9.92 0.01 -12.66
CA ARG A 21 -8.50 0.35 -12.87
C ARG A 21 -7.98 -0.14 -14.21
N LYS A 22 -8.35 -1.35 -14.61
CA LYS A 22 -8.01 -1.93 -15.93
C LYS A 22 -8.62 -1.07 -17.04
N ALA A 23 -9.91 -0.77 -16.94
CA ALA A 23 -10.62 0.05 -17.92
C ALA A 23 -9.97 1.44 -18.05
N ASN A 24 -9.56 2.07 -16.96
CA ASN A 24 -8.89 3.37 -16.98
C ASN A 24 -7.52 3.31 -17.67
N GLU A 25 -6.73 2.26 -17.45
CA GLU A 25 -5.45 2.10 -18.15
C GLU A 25 -5.66 1.86 -19.66
N PHE A 26 -6.56 0.95 -20.00
CA PHE A 26 -6.82 0.65 -21.40
C PHE A 26 -7.51 1.78 -22.19
N LYS A 27 -8.08 2.81 -21.55
CA LYS A 27 -8.60 4.00 -22.25
C LYS A 27 -7.52 4.90 -22.85
N HIS A 28 -6.26 4.76 -22.45
CA HIS A 28 -5.20 5.58 -23.00
C HIS A 28 -4.93 5.26 -24.47
N SER A 29 -4.73 6.29 -25.29
CA SER A 29 -4.48 6.19 -26.74
C SER A 29 -3.26 5.36 -27.12
N ARG A 30 -2.29 5.21 -26.19
CA ARG A 30 -1.12 4.32 -26.41
C ARG A 30 -1.50 2.87 -26.75
N TRP A 31 -2.69 2.42 -26.32
CA TRP A 31 -3.19 1.06 -26.58
C TRP A 31 -3.87 0.93 -27.95
N ASP A 32 -4.20 2.04 -28.63
CA ASP A 32 -5.05 2.04 -29.85
C ASP A 32 -4.40 1.26 -31.01
N ARG A 33 -3.08 1.34 -31.15
CA ARG A 33 -2.36 0.57 -32.16
C ARG A 33 -2.45 -0.93 -31.85
N LEU A 34 -2.11 -1.33 -30.60
CA LEU A 34 -2.12 -2.73 -30.22
C LEU A 34 -3.52 -3.37 -30.36
N ARG A 35 -4.59 -2.66 -29.97
CA ARG A 35 -5.95 -3.18 -30.07
C ARG A 35 -6.32 -3.70 -31.45
N LYS A 36 -5.85 -3.02 -32.50
CA LYS A 36 -6.17 -3.32 -33.88
C LYS A 36 -5.37 -4.48 -34.46
N LEU A 37 -4.27 -4.86 -33.81
CA LEU A 37 -3.40 -5.93 -34.29
C LEU A 37 -4.01 -7.29 -33.98
N GLU A 38 -3.82 -8.24 -34.92
CA GLU A 38 -4.06 -9.66 -34.66
C GLU A 38 -3.01 -10.20 -33.69
N VAL A 39 -3.43 -11.07 -32.79
CA VAL A 39 -2.57 -11.61 -31.73
C VAL A 39 -1.40 -12.40 -32.27
N ASP A 40 -1.60 -13.19 -33.32
CA ASP A 40 -0.60 -14.02 -33.99
C ASP A 40 0.40 -13.23 -34.84
N GLN A 41 -0.01 -12.09 -35.38
CA GLN A 41 0.83 -11.19 -36.21
C GLN A 41 1.62 -10.18 -35.40
N THR A 42 1.39 -10.06 -34.10
CA THR A 42 2.04 -9.08 -33.24
C THR A 42 3.51 -9.44 -33.00
N THR A 43 4.38 -8.45 -33.16
CA THR A 43 5.82 -8.56 -33.01
C THR A 43 6.33 -7.99 -31.67
N GLY A 44 7.56 -8.34 -31.31
CA GLY A 44 8.21 -7.78 -30.11
C GLY A 44 8.38 -6.27 -30.18
N THR A 45 8.52 -5.68 -31.38
CA THR A 45 8.60 -4.22 -31.56
C THR A 45 7.31 -3.51 -31.20
N ASP A 46 6.14 -4.07 -31.51
CA ASP A 46 4.85 -3.52 -31.12
C ASP A 46 4.70 -3.41 -29.59
N PHE A 47 5.22 -4.42 -28.86
CA PHE A 47 5.24 -4.40 -27.41
C PHE A 47 6.23 -3.36 -26.85
N LEU A 48 7.43 -3.24 -27.44
CA LEU A 48 8.42 -2.25 -27.03
C LEU A 48 7.90 -0.83 -27.23
N ASP A 49 7.30 -0.54 -28.38
CA ASP A 49 6.69 0.77 -28.68
C ASP A 49 5.64 1.16 -27.65
N LEU A 50 4.73 0.23 -27.30
CA LEU A 50 3.74 0.46 -26.26
C LEU A 50 4.38 0.68 -24.87
N MET A 51 5.41 -0.09 -24.52
CA MET A 51 6.09 0.05 -23.24
C MET A 51 6.89 1.35 -23.11
N HIS A 52 7.47 1.87 -24.21
CA HIS A 52 8.14 3.17 -24.22
C HIS A 52 7.16 4.34 -24.04
N GLN A 53 5.92 4.21 -24.52
CA GLN A 53 4.85 5.21 -24.31
C GLN A 53 4.19 5.10 -22.95
N GLY A 54 4.40 4.00 -22.24
CA GLY A 54 3.74 3.66 -20.99
C GLY A 54 4.68 3.57 -19.79
N GLY A 55 4.09 3.37 -18.63
CA GLY A 55 4.80 3.16 -17.37
C GLY A 55 4.63 1.74 -16.82
N GLN A 56 4.89 1.60 -15.52
CA GLN A 56 4.79 0.32 -14.82
C GLN A 56 3.44 -0.38 -15.01
N MET A 57 2.33 0.38 -14.99
CA MET A 57 0.99 -0.21 -15.14
C MET A 57 0.78 -0.78 -16.53
N THR A 58 1.25 -0.09 -17.57
CA THR A 58 1.21 -0.59 -18.95
C THR A 58 1.93 -1.93 -19.09
N GLN A 59 3.13 -2.05 -18.52
CA GLN A 59 3.87 -3.32 -18.52
C GLN A 59 3.13 -4.43 -17.74
N ILE A 60 2.56 -4.12 -16.57
CA ILE A 60 1.82 -5.09 -15.78
C ILE A 60 0.64 -5.64 -16.58
N TYR A 61 -0.15 -4.76 -17.20
CA TYR A 61 -1.33 -5.19 -17.95
C TYR A 61 -0.95 -5.87 -19.28
N LEU A 62 0.09 -5.38 -19.95
CA LEU A 62 0.62 -6.04 -21.16
C LEU A 62 1.07 -7.48 -20.85
N SER A 63 1.78 -7.68 -19.72
CA SER A 63 2.15 -9.02 -19.26
C SER A 63 0.94 -9.91 -19.01
N ALA A 64 -0.10 -9.36 -18.40
CA ALA A 64 -1.29 -10.14 -18.06
C ALA A 64 -2.12 -10.53 -19.29
N ILE A 65 -2.29 -9.63 -20.27
CA ILE A 65 -3.00 -9.97 -21.51
C ILE A 65 -2.18 -10.90 -22.42
N GLN A 66 -0.84 -10.78 -22.42
CA GLN A 66 0.03 -11.75 -23.11
C GLN A 66 -0.13 -13.15 -22.50
N GLN A 67 -0.15 -13.25 -21.15
CA GLN A 67 -0.37 -14.53 -20.48
C GLN A 67 -1.77 -15.08 -20.79
N LEU A 68 -2.79 -14.24 -20.77
CA LEU A 68 -4.15 -14.66 -21.16
C LEU A 68 -4.18 -15.20 -22.60
N ALA A 69 -3.47 -14.56 -23.54
CA ALA A 69 -3.40 -15.03 -24.93
C ALA A 69 -2.82 -16.45 -25.03
N LEU A 70 -1.82 -16.77 -24.20
CA LEU A 70 -1.24 -18.11 -24.11
C LEU A 70 -2.21 -19.09 -23.46
N ASP A 71 -2.81 -18.72 -22.33
CA ASP A 71 -3.69 -19.57 -21.54
C ASP A 71 -4.94 -20.03 -22.31
N ILE A 72 -5.48 -19.18 -23.20
CA ILE A 72 -6.63 -19.53 -24.05
C ILE A 72 -6.26 -20.08 -25.44
N GLY A 73 -4.96 -20.29 -25.71
CA GLY A 73 -4.48 -20.82 -26.98
C GLY A 73 -4.58 -19.86 -28.17
N ALA A 74 -4.82 -18.56 -27.93
CA ALA A 74 -4.80 -17.54 -28.98
C ALA A 74 -3.37 -17.29 -29.53
N ARG A 75 -2.36 -17.76 -28.81
CA ARG A 75 -0.96 -17.77 -29.22
C ARG A 75 -0.22 -18.95 -28.59
N THR A 76 0.83 -19.44 -29.24
CA THR A 76 1.61 -20.60 -28.76
C THR A 76 2.89 -20.19 -28.01
N HIS A 77 3.35 -18.95 -28.20
CA HIS A 77 4.58 -18.46 -27.57
C HIS A 77 4.50 -16.97 -27.25
N VAL A 78 5.32 -16.50 -26.32
CA VAL A 78 5.36 -15.08 -25.89
C VAL A 78 5.75 -14.17 -27.04
N VAL A 79 5.13 -12.99 -27.14
CA VAL A 79 5.46 -11.95 -28.12
C VAL A 79 6.87 -11.41 -27.85
N LEU A 80 7.15 -11.11 -26.59
CA LEU A 80 8.47 -10.60 -26.16
C LEU A 80 8.82 -11.19 -24.80
N PRO A 81 9.95 -11.93 -24.68
CA PRO A 81 10.42 -12.48 -23.41
C PRO A 81 10.68 -11.37 -22.38
N ARG A 82 10.32 -11.63 -21.12
CA ARG A 82 10.38 -10.63 -20.03
C ARG A 82 11.78 -10.06 -19.80
N LYS A 83 12.84 -10.80 -20.11
CA LYS A 83 14.23 -10.34 -20.05
C LYS A 83 14.53 -9.17 -21.00
N MET A 84 13.75 -9.02 -22.06
CA MET A 84 13.88 -7.96 -23.05
C MET A 84 13.04 -6.72 -22.75
N TRP A 85 12.25 -6.74 -21.65
CA TRP A 85 11.40 -5.63 -21.29
C TRP A 85 12.22 -4.47 -20.71
N PRO A 86 11.86 -3.21 -21.03
CA PRO A 86 12.53 -2.05 -20.45
C PRO A 86 12.46 -2.08 -18.92
N LYS A 87 13.58 -1.78 -18.26
CA LYS A 87 13.63 -1.68 -16.80
C LYS A 87 12.87 -0.44 -16.34
N ILE A 88 11.98 -0.62 -15.39
CA ILE A 88 11.28 0.49 -14.76
C ILE A 88 12.01 0.89 -13.49
N HIS A 89 12.43 2.13 -13.41
CA HIS A 89 12.96 2.71 -12.17
C HIS A 89 11.83 2.88 -11.16
N LYS A 90 11.82 2.02 -10.15
CA LYS A 90 10.86 2.14 -9.04
C LYS A 90 11.35 3.22 -8.10
N VAL A 91 10.51 4.22 -7.82
CA VAL A 91 10.77 5.16 -6.75
C VAL A 91 10.84 4.39 -5.42
N THR A 92 11.98 4.49 -4.74
CA THR A 92 12.18 3.85 -3.44
C THR A 92 11.22 4.48 -2.43
N LYS A 93 10.36 3.66 -1.86
CA LYS A 93 9.49 4.07 -0.77
C LYS A 93 10.30 3.98 0.52
N ARG A 94 10.23 5.01 1.36
CA ARG A 94 10.89 5.04 2.66
C ARG A 94 9.89 5.18 3.80
N ALA A 95 10.30 4.78 4.97
CA ALA A 95 9.63 5.10 6.22
C ALA A 95 9.63 6.62 6.46
N ILE A 96 8.63 7.10 7.19
CA ILE A 96 8.66 8.43 7.80
C ILE A 96 9.42 8.34 9.11
N THR A 97 10.30 9.29 9.38
CA THR A 97 11.04 9.34 10.64
C THR A 97 10.18 9.90 11.78
N GLU A 98 10.58 9.65 13.02
CA GLU A 98 9.88 10.20 14.17
C GLU A 98 9.88 11.74 14.19
N ASN A 99 11.00 12.35 13.84
CA ASN A 99 11.11 13.82 13.77
C ASN A 99 10.18 14.40 12.69
N GLU A 100 10.10 13.77 11.52
CA GLU A 100 9.16 14.17 10.47
C GLU A 100 7.70 14.02 10.90
N HIS A 101 7.36 12.92 11.59
CA HIS A 101 6.03 12.72 12.17
C HIS A 101 5.69 13.82 13.19
N ARG A 102 6.59 14.10 14.13
CA ARG A 102 6.41 15.17 15.13
C ARG A 102 6.22 16.53 14.47
N THR A 103 7.08 16.86 13.50
CA THR A 103 7.01 18.12 12.74
C THR A 103 5.65 18.25 12.04
N LEU A 104 5.17 17.21 11.38
CA LEU A 104 3.85 17.21 10.74
C LEU A 104 2.73 17.42 11.76
N CYS A 105 2.75 16.70 12.89
CA CYS A 105 1.74 16.84 13.94
C CYS A 105 1.72 18.26 14.55
N LEU A 106 2.86 18.89 14.74
CA LEU A 106 2.94 20.26 15.24
C LEU A 106 2.36 21.26 14.24
N ASN A 107 2.67 21.11 12.95
CA ASN A 107 2.24 22.02 11.90
C ASN A 107 0.82 21.78 11.36
N MET A 108 0.16 20.67 11.75
CA MET A 108 -1.25 20.43 11.42
C MET A 108 -2.16 21.30 12.28
N GLN A 109 -3.07 22.05 11.63
CA GLN A 109 -4.07 22.84 12.35
C GLN A 109 -5.24 21.97 12.84
N SER A 110 -5.66 21.01 12.04
CA SER A 110 -6.82 20.16 12.32
C SER A 110 -6.52 19.09 13.36
N ARG A 111 -7.30 19.08 14.45
CA ARG A 111 -7.24 18.02 15.47
C ARG A 111 -7.48 16.63 14.86
N SER A 112 -8.44 16.52 13.96
CA SER A 112 -8.73 15.24 13.27
C SER A 112 -7.52 14.75 12.46
N TRP A 113 -6.80 15.64 11.78
CA TRP A 113 -5.58 15.26 11.08
C TRP A 113 -4.44 14.86 12.01
N LYS A 114 -4.23 15.59 13.12
CA LYS A 114 -3.25 15.18 14.13
C LYS A 114 -3.55 13.78 14.67
N THR A 115 -4.79 13.53 15.02
CA THR A 115 -5.23 12.21 15.50
C THR A 115 -5.05 11.14 14.41
N PHE A 116 -5.37 11.45 13.17
CA PHE A 116 -5.19 10.52 12.04
C PHE A 116 -3.71 10.13 11.84
N LEU A 117 -2.80 11.12 11.87
CA LEU A 117 -1.37 10.85 11.76
C LEU A 117 -0.86 10.02 12.95
N GLN A 118 -1.36 10.29 14.16
CA GLN A 118 -1.01 9.49 15.34
C GLN A 118 -1.54 8.05 15.26
N ILE A 119 -2.76 7.85 14.76
CA ILE A 119 -3.28 6.50 14.46
C ILE A 119 -2.33 5.76 13.51
N LEU A 120 -1.95 6.40 12.39
CA LEU A 120 -1.06 5.79 11.41
C LEU A 120 0.31 5.46 12.03
N TRP A 121 0.84 6.34 12.89
CA TRP A 121 2.11 6.15 13.58
C TRP A 121 2.09 4.96 14.54
N GLU A 122 1.07 4.87 15.37
CA GLU A 122 0.98 3.82 16.39
C GLU A 122 0.53 2.47 15.84
N THR A 123 -0.32 2.46 14.81
CA THR A 123 -0.92 1.20 14.34
C THR A 123 -0.34 0.67 13.03
N GLY A 124 0.36 1.51 12.27
CA GLY A 124 0.79 1.15 10.91
C GLY A 124 -0.37 0.81 9.96
N ALA A 125 -1.61 1.12 10.33
CA ALA A 125 -2.79 0.86 9.52
C ALA A 125 -2.69 1.54 8.14
N ALA A 126 -3.33 0.96 7.13
CA ALA A 126 -3.45 1.66 5.85
C ALA A 126 -4.37 2.88 6.01
N GLN A 127 -4.13 3.94 5.22
CA GLN A 127 -4.88 5.20 5.36
C GLN A 127 -6.40 5.04 5.31
N SER A 128 -6.91 4.10 4.52
CA SER A 128 -8.35 3.86 4.43
C SER A 128 -8.88 3.12 5.66
N ASP A 129 -8.12 2.14 6.16
CA ASP A 129 -8.47 1.43 7.40
C ASP A 129 -8.47 2.41 8.58
N ALA A 130 -7.42 3.23 8.73
CA ALA A 130 -7.30 4.22 9.81
C ALA A 130 -8.41 5.29 9.78
N ALA A 131 -8.81 5.75 8.59
CA ALA A 131 -9.91 6.70 8.44
C ALA A 131 -11.27 6.09 8.82
N SER A 132 -11.44 4.78 8.67
CA SER A 132 -12.67 4.04 8.96
C SER A 132 -12.71 3.41 10.36
N PHE A 133 -11.79 3.75 11.26
CA PHE A 133 -11.84 3.26 12.63
C PHE A 133 -13.11 3.73 13.37
N ARG A 134 -13.74 2.80 14.05
CA ARG A 134 -15.04 3.01 14.72
C ARG A 134 -14.89 3.03 16.24
N ILE A 135 -15.69 3.87 16.87
CA ILE A 135 -15.67 4.11 18.32
C ILE A 135 -15.95 2.80 19.07
N GLU A 136 -16.98 2.07 18.65
CA GLU A 136 -17.41 0.81 19.25
C GLU A 136 -16.41 -0.37 19.05
N LYS A 137 -15.33 -0.14 18.32
CA LYS A 137 -14.24 -1.11 18.12
C LYS A 137 -13.04 -0.85 19.02
N LEU A 138 -13.13 0.14 19.89
CA LEU A 138 -12.12 0.39 20.93
C LEU A 138 -12.67 -0.13 22.26
N THR A 139 -12.06 -1.19 22.79
CA THR A 139 -12.40 -1.76 24.10
C THR A 139 -11.18 -1.64 25.02
N GLY A 140 -11.26 -0.75 26.00
CA GLY A 140 -10.12 -0.39 26.84
C GLY A 140 -9.00 0.24 25.99
N ASP A 141 -7.87 -0.44 25.92
CA ASP A 141 -6.72 -0.04 25.12
C ASP A 141 -6.58 -0.83 23.80
N ILE A 142 -7.52 -1.73 23.50
CA ILE A 142 -7.48 -2.59 22.31
C ILE A 142 -8.37 -2.00 21.22
N LEU A 143 -7.73 -1.65 20.09
CA LEU A 143 -8.41 -1.20 18.89
C LEU A 143 -8.47 -2.35 17.89
N GLU A 144 -9.69 -2.71 17.49
CA GLU A 144 -9.96 -3.78 16.52
C GLU A 144 -10.50 -3.21 15.22
N TYR A 145 -10.08 -3.80 14.10
CA TYR A 145 -10.64 -3.47 12.80
C TYR A 145 -10.44 -4.60 11.79
N ASN A 146 -11.24 -4.61 10.74
CA ASN A 146 -11.03 -5.49 9.61
C ASN A 146 -10.40 -4.69 8.46
N ARG A 147 -9.31 -5.22 7.89
CA ARG A 147 -8.65 -4.59 6.76
C ARG A 147 -9.57 -4.56 5.54
N MET A 148 -9.85 -3.37 5.01
CA MET A 148 -10.73 -3.19 3.84
C MET A 148 -10.24 -3.98 2.61
N LYS A 149 -8.92 -4.07 2.42
CA LYS A 149 -8.34 -4.76 1.25
C LYS A 149 -8.46 -6.28 1.32
N THR A 150 -8.31 -6.87 2.51
CA THR A 150 -8.15 -8.34 2.68
C THR A 150 -9.23 -8.97 3.55
N GLY A 151 -10.07 -8.18 4.23
CA GLY A 151 -11.04 -8.66 5.21
C GLY A 151 -10.42 -9.17 6.52
N ARG A 152 -9.09 -9.23 6.63
CA ARG A 152 -8.44 -9.77 7.84
C ARG A 152 -8.65 -8.88 9.04
N ARG A 153 -8.97 -9.50 10.18
CA ARG A 153 -9.01 -8.85 11.48
C ARG A 153 -7.60 -8.45 11.89
N ALA A 154 -7.46 -7.24 12.39
CA ALA A 154 -6.29 -6.74 13.10
C ALA A 154 -6.75 -6.23 14.46
N ALA A 155 -5.95 -6.47 15.49
CA ALA A 155 -6.18 -5.98 16.84
C ALA A 155 -4.84 -5.51 17.41
N GLN A 156 -4.83 -4.31 17.99
CA GLN A 156 -3.61 -3.71 18.54
C GLN A 156 -3.92 -2.96 19.82
N ARG A 157 -3.00 -3.01 20.78
CA ARG A 157 -3.02 -2.09 21.90
C ARG A 157 -2.54 -0.72 21.44
N ILE A 158 -3.20 0.32 21.96
CA ILE A 158 -2.86 1.72 21.67
C ILE A 158 -2.46 2.43 22.96
N SER A 159 -1.61 3.44 22.80
CA SER A 159 -1.11 4.23 23.94
C SER A 159 -2.23 5.01 24.64
N LYS A 160 -2.00 5.35 25.93
CA LYS A 160 -2.89 6.28 26.66
C LYS A 160 -3.00 7.64 25.98
N GLN A 161 -1.96 8.08 25.25
CA GLN A 161 -1.98 9.31 24.47
C GLN A 161 -2.98 9.21 23.32
N LEU A 162 -2.89 8.15 22.51
CA LEU A 162 -3.82 7.94 21.40
C LEU A 162 -5.26 7.76 21.89
N GLN A 163 -5.48 7.02 23.00
CA GLN A 163 -6.81 6.89 23.63
C GLN A 163 -7.40 8.27 23.95
N ARG A 164 -6.62 9.16 24.58
CA ARG A 164 -7.07 10.55 24.88
C ARG A 164 -7.40 11.33 23.63
N MET A 165 -6.58 11.22 22.58
CA MET A 165 -6.83 11.89 21.31
C MET A 165 -8.10 11.35 20.62
N LEU A 166 -8.32 10.04 20.64
CA LEU A 166 -9.53 9.42 20.11
C LEU A 166 -10.78 9.85 20.88
N ALA A 167 -10.73 9.85 22.21
CA ALA A 167 -11.83 10.34 23.04
C ALA A 167 -12.15 11.82 22.72
N SER A 168 -11.14 12.66 22.53
CA SER A 168 -11.31 14.07 22.17
C SER A 168 -12.00 14.29 20.81
N VAL A 169 -11.71 13.46 19.81
CA VAL A 169 -12.36 13.58 18.48
C VAL A 169 -13.70 12.87 18.43
N ALA A 170 -13.93 11.88 19.30
CA ALA A 170 -15.24 11.24 19.46
C ALA A 170 -16.28 12.21 20.02
N ALA A 171 -15.86 13.19 20.84
CA ALA A 171 -16.73 14.26 21.37
C ALA A 171 -18.06 13.73 21.94
N GLN A 172 -17.98 12.81 22.91
CA GLN A 172 -19.11 12.15 23.58
C GLN A 172 -19.95 11.17 22.73
N ARG A 173 -19.59 10.99 21.44
CA ARG A 173 -20.20 9.93 20.63
C ARG A 173 -19.78 8.56 21.15
N THR A 174 -20.71 7.63 21.20
CA THR A 174 -20.47 6.25 21.65
C THR A 174 -20.34 5.28 20.48
N GLN A 175 -20.68 5.70 19.27
CA GLN A 175 -20.62 4.87 18.07
C GLN A 175 -20.32 5.69 16.81
N GLY A 176 -19.97 4.99 15.74
CA GLY A 176 -19.64 5.58 14.46
C GLY A 176 -18.14 5.78 14.27
N TYR A 177 -17.74 6.52 13.26
CA TYR A 177 -16.32 6.73 12.95
C TYR A 177 -15.68 7.73 13.91
N PHE A 178 -14.44 7.47 14.35
CA PHE A 178 -13.66 8.47 15.09
C PHE A 178 -13.44 9.72 14.25
N LEU A 179 -13.18 9.57 12.96
CA LEU A 179 -12.80 10.64 12.04
C LEU A 179 -13.76 10.73 10.83
N PRO A 180 -15.05 11.08 11.02
CA PRO A 180 -16.06 11.00 9.97
C PRO A 180 -15.75 11.87 8.74
N MET A 181 -15.10 13.03 8.92
CA MET A 181 -14.69 13.87 7.79
C MET A 181 -13.58 13.20 6.94
N LEU A 182 -12.63 12.55 7.60
CA LEU A 182 -11.55 11.84 6.89
C LEU A 182 -12.05 10.54 6.27
N GLU A 183 -13.01 9.87 6.86
CA GLU A 183 -13.64 8.69 6.27
C GLU A 183 -14.35 9.03 4.96
N ARG A 184 -15.14 10.12 4.92
CA ARG A 184 -15.82 10.61 3.71
C ARG A 184 -14.87 11.14 2.65
N THR A 185 -13.69 11.62 3.05
CA THR A 185 -12.66 12.10 2.10
C THR A 185 -12.05 10.91 1.36
N CYS A 186 -12.00 10.96 0.03
CA CYS A 186 -11.42 9.87 -0.74
C CYS A 186 -9.91 9.71 -0.49
N ALA A 187 -9.39 8.50 -0.74
CA ALA A 187 -7.96 8.20 -0.49
C ALA A 187 -6.99 9.10 -1.27
N LYS A 188 -7.38 9.51 -2.49
CA LYS A 188 -6.59 10.43 -3.34
C LYS A 188 -6.50 11.82 -2.72
N ASP A 189 -7.60 12.32 -2.19
CA ASP A 189 -7.64 13.65 -1.59
C ASP A 189 -6.89 13.68 -0.26
N ARG A 190 -7.04 12.64 0.58
CA ARG A 190 -6.20 12.49 1.78
C ARG A 190 -4.71 12.50 1.43
N ALA A 191 -4.30 11.75 0.41
CA ALA A 191 -2.92 11.71 -0.03
C ALA A 191 -2.43 13.08 -0.55
N SER A 192 -3.28 13.81 -1.28
CA SER A 192 -2.98 15.16 -1.77
C SER A 192 -2.82 16.16 -0.62
N MET A 193 -3.71 16.13 0.37
CA MET A 193 -3.64 16.98 1.57
C MET A 193 -2.37 16.69 2.37
N PHE A 194 -2.05 15.41 2.58
CA PHE A 194 -0.82 15.00 3.26
C PHE A 194 0.43 15.48 2.52
N ARG A 195 0.48 15.29 1.19
CA ARG A 195 1.61 15.78 0.37
C ARG A 195 1.82 17.28 0.52
N ARG A 196 0.75 18.08 0.51
CA ARG A 196 0.84 19.53 0.72
C ARG A 196 1.37 19.86 2.11
N ALA A 197 0.98 19.11 3.14
CA ALA A 197 1.52 19.29 4.49
C ALA A 197 3.01 18.95 4.55
N CYS A 198 3.44 17.85 3.94
CA CYS A 198 4.85 17.48 3.83
C CYS A 198 5.69 18.57 3.14
N LEU A 199 5.22 19.12 2.04
CA LEU A 199 5.92 20.18 1.30
C LEU A 199 6.10 21.45 2.16
N ARG A 200 5.08 21.84 2.94
CA ARG A 200 5.20 22.97 3.87
C ARG A 200 6.23 22.75 4.99
N CYS A 201 6.51 21.50 5.31
CA CYS A 201 7.49 21.11 6.31
C CYS A 201 8.85 20.70 5.71
N ASN A 202 9.07 20.90 4.40
CA ASN A 202 10.26 20.43 3.66
C ASN A 202 10.51 18.92 3.77
N ILE A 203 9.46 18.12 3.92
CA ILE A 203 9.53 16.65 4.01
C ILE A 203 9.31 16.06 2.63
N ILE A 204 10.28 15.33 2.10
CA ILE A 204 10.28 14.78 0.74
C ILE A 204 10.35 13.24 0.76
N GLY A 205 9.76 12.59 -0.24
CA GLY A 205 9.86 11.14 -0.44
C GLY A 205 8.97 10.29 0.47
N VAL A 206 8.04 10.91 1.21
CA VAL A 206 7.08 10.22 2.08
C VAL A 206 5.64 10.32 1.57
N THR A 207 4.86 9.36 1.93
CA THR A 207 3.42 9.26 1.67
C THR A 207 2.71 8.79 2.93
N LEU A 208 1.38 8.81 2.98
CA LEU A 208 0.63 8.19 4.08
C LEU A 208 0.99 6.70 4.27
N HIS A 209 1.43 6.02 3.23
CA HIS A 209 1.89 4.64 3.33
C HIS A 209 3.26 4.49 4.00
N SER A 210 4.06 5.55 4.07
CA SER A 210 5.35 5.60 4.77
C SER A 210 5.23 5.34 6.27
N TYR A 211 4.07 5.64 6.87
CA TYR A 211 3.77 5.29 8.26
C TYR A 211 3.77 3.78 8.51
N ARG A 212 3.31 3.02 7.53
CA ARG A 212 3.29 1.55 7.62
C ARG A 212 4.70 0.96 7.54
N TYR A 213 5.58 1.56 6.71
CA TYR A 213 7.01 1.22 6.73
C TYR A 213 7.62 1.56 8.09
N ALA A 214 7.41 2.78 8.59
CA ALA A 214 7.94 3.22 9.89
C ALA A 214 7.49 2.32 11.04
N TRP A 215 6.23 1.90 11.05
CA TRP A 215 5.73 0.98 12.06
C TRP A 215 6.40 -0.40 11.97
N ALA A 216 6.53 -0.95 10.76
CA ALA A 216 7.13 -2.27 10.56
C ALA A 216 8.63 -2.27 10.89
N GLU A 217 9.36 -1.20 10.53
CA GLU A 217 10.77 -1.03 10.87
C GLU A 217 10.98 -0.91 12.38
N ARG A 218 10.15 -0.12 13.08
CA ARG A 218 10.20 -0.01 14.55
C ARG A 218 9.87 -1.33 15.23
N ALA A 219 8.79 -2.00 14.80
CA ALA A 219 8.41 -3.31 15.36
C ALA A 219 9.54 -4.32 15.22
N PHE A 220 10.24 -4.32 14.09
CA PHE A 220 11.38 -5.19 13.86
C PHE A 220 12.59 -4.81 14.74
N SER A 221 12.92 -3.51 14.82
CA SER A 221 14.04 -3.01 15.65
C SER A 221 13.81 -3.26 17.14
N GLU A 222 12.55 -3.22 17.59
CA GLU A 222 12.16 -3.51 18.98
C GLU A 222 12.00 -5.03 19.26
N GLY A 223 12.40 -5.88 18.33
CA GLY A 223 12.36 -7.34 18.51
C GLY A 223 10.95 -7.94 18.53
N MET A 224 9.92 -7.23 18.03
CA MET A 224 8.58 -7.80 17.96
C MET A 224 8.56 -9.05 17.07
N PRO A 225 8.06 -10.20 17.55
CA PRO A 225 7.97 -11.40 16.75
C PRO A 225 7.25 -11.16 15.42
N GLU A 226 7.83 -11.63 14.30
CA GLU A 226 7.30 -11.41 12.95
C GLU A 226 5.81 -11.79 12.85
N ARG A 227 5.40 -12.87 13.50
CA ARG A 227 4.00 -13.33 13.54
C ARG A 227 3.07 -12.28 14.15
N LEU A 228 3.47 -11.65 15.26
CA LEU A 228 2.66 -10.61 15.91
C LEU A 228 2.60 -9.34 15.07
N ALA A 229 3.72 -8.92 14.49
CA ALA A 229 3.78 -7.78 13.58
C ALA A 229 2.91 -8.01 12.32
N MET A 230 2.88 -9.23 11.79
CA MET A 230 2.00 -9.60 10.69
C MET A 230 0.51 -9.50 11.07
N ILE A 231 0.13 -9.98 12.26
CA ILE A 231 -1.24 -9.88 12.78
C ILE A 231 -1.64 -8.41 12.94
N ALA A 232 -0.79 -7.61 13.58
CA ALA A 232 -1.03 -6.19 13.80
C ALA A 232 -1.25 -5.42 12.49
N LEU A 233 -0.44 -5.70 11.49
CA LEU A 233 -0.58 -5.08 10.16
C LEU A 233 -1.61 -5.78 9.27
N GLY A 234 -2.12 -6.97 9.63
CA GLY A 234 -3.00 -7.80 8.79
C GLY A 234 -2.32 -8.21 7.48
N HIS A 235 -1.05 -8.62 7.52
CA HIS A 235 -0.33 -9.15 6.36
C HIS A 235 -0.67 -10.62 6.11
N ASN A 236 -0.71 -11.01 4.82
CA ASN A 236 -1.06 -12.38 4.42
C ASN A 236 0.16 -13.29 4.32
N SER A 237 1.38 -12.73 4.22
CA SER A 237 2.60 -13.52 4.12
C SER A 237 3.79 -12.80 4.74
N ALA A 238 4.74 -13.59 5.24
CA ALA A 238 6.02 -13.11 5.76
C ALA A 238 6.83 -12.35 4.70
N ALA A 239 6.83 -12.81 3.45
CA ALA A 239 7.51 -12.12 2.36
C ALA A 239 7.00 -10.67 2.16
N ILE A 240 5.69 -10.45 2.23
CA ILE A 240 5.13 -9.09 2.19
C ILE A 240 5.56 -8.29 3.42
N HIS A 241 5.53 -8.90 4.61
CA HIS A 241 5.92 -8.20 5.84
C HIS A 241 7.39 -7.75 5.81
N ARG A 242 8.32 -8.61 5.39
CA ARG A 242 9.75 -8.31 5.26
C ARG A 242 10.06 -7.15 4.31
N VAL A 243 9.26 -6.95 3.26
CA VAL A 243 9.40 -5.77 2.38
C VAL A 243 9.17 -4.48 3.15
N TYR A 244 8.27 -4.46 4.14
CA TYR A 244 8.00 -3.28 4.97
C TYR A 244 9.07 -3.05 6.05
N ALA A 245 9.66 -4.10 6.60
CA ALA A 245 10.70 -4.01 7.63
C ALA A 245 12.12 -3.85 7.03
N LYS A 246 12.27 -3.81 5.71
CA LYS A 246 13.57 -3.83 5.01
C LYS A 246 14.50 -2.67 5.40
N GLY A 247 13.95 -1.52 5.78
CA GLY A 247 14.73 -0.34 6.18
C GLY A 247 15.15 -0.33 7.65
N ALA A 248 14.76 -1.34 8.45
CA ALA A 248 15.14 -1.42 9.85
C ALA A 248 16.65 -1.60 10.00
N ASN A 249 17.26 -0.73 10.79
CA ASN A 249 18.66 -0.86 11.18
C ASN A 249 18.73 -1.73 12.43
N VAL A 250 19.22 -2.95 12.27
CA VAL A 250 19.46 -3.87 13.39
C VAL A 250 20.96 -4.03 13.54
N VAL A 251 21.45 -3.75 14.71
CA VAL A 251 22.82 -4.07 15.10
C VAL A 251 22.81 -5.54 15.53
N ALA A 252 23.58 -6.38 14.87
CA ALA A 252 23.72 -7.76 15.31
C ALA A 252 24.33 -7.78 16.71
N PRO A 253 23.80 -8.60 17.64
CA PRO A 253 24.42 -8.79 18.94
C PRO A 253 25.84 -9.36 18.78
N CYS A 254 26.69 -9.16 19.78
CA CYS A 254 27.98 -9.82 19.81
C CYS A 254 27.76 -11.34 19.84
N LEU A 255 28.61 -12.10 19.14
CA LEU A 255 28.48 -13.55 19.10
C LEU A 255 28.54 -14.17 20.50
N SER A 256 29.39 -13.62 21.39
CA SER A 256 29.47 -14.03 22.79
C SER A 256 28.18 -13.83 23.59
N ASP A 257 27.32 -12.83 23.19
CA ASP A 257 26.03 -12.64 23.88
C ASP A 257 25.00 -13.70 23.46
N CYS A 258 25.19 -14.29 22.27
CA CYS A 258 24.33 -15.38 21.79
C CYS A 258 24.73 -16.73 22.37
N GLU A 259 26.01 -16.94 22.70
CA GLU A 259 26.53 -18.21 23.27
C GLU A 259 26.11 -18.40 24.73
N ASN A 260 25.78 -17.32 25.45
CA ASN A 260 25.39 -17.35 26.87
C ASN A 260 23.88 -17.53 27.13
N VAL A 261 23.06 -17.76 26.12
CA VAL A 261 21.59 -17.90 26.27
C VAL A 261 21.17 -19.32 26.66
N GLU A 262 22.08 -20.33 26.66
CA GLU A 262 21.76 -21.73 26.99
C GLU A 262 21.97 -22.08 28.45
N GLU A 263 22.36 -21.15 29.34
CA GLU A 263 22.69 -21.48 30.77
C GLU A 263 21.71 -20.86 31.80
N ASN A 264 20.48 -20.48 31.43
CA ASN A 264 19.47 -20.04 32.41
C ASN A 264 18.11 -20.69 32.20
#